data_e76aa922ec4a5e35bd6d1cbc69c027aa
#
_entry.id   e76aa922ec4a5e35bd6d1cbc69c027aa
#
_cell.length_a   1.000
_cell.length_b   1.000
_cell.length_c   1.000
_cell.angle_alpha   90.00
_cell.angle_beta   90.00
_cell.angle_gamma   90.00
#
_symmetry.space_group_name_H-M   'P 1'
#
loop_
_entity.id
_entity.type
_entity.pdbx_description
1 polymer ?
#
loop_
_entity_poly.entity_id
_entity_poly.type
_entity_poly.pdbx_seq_one_letter_code
_entity_poly.pdbx_strand_id
1 'polypeptide(L)'
;MKKFVFATVVILFTGFVTRLCAQEEIEQIQKEWGKEKKELMRLGMGLNAGDSVKFWPVYNRYEKERQKLGKERILILDDYVNHYAELSNAKADELINRIFKNDAAHSKLQQQYYTTLKTALNAKQAAKFLQIESYINSVIKTLIQQELPYIDELEHMKKEM
;
A
#
# COMPACT_ATOMS: atom_id res chain seq x y z
N MET A 1 24.29 8.62 2.31
CA MET A 1 24.08 7.20 2.59
C MET A 1 22.61 6.89 2.88
N LYS A 2 21.63 7.44 2.09
CA LYS A 2 20.18 7.22 2.27
C LYS A 2 19.51 6.58 1.04
N LYS A 3 20.30 6.08 0.08
CA LYS A 3 19.79 5.55 -1.21
C LYS A 3 19.72 4.02 -1.32
N PHE A 4 20.17 3.28 -0.30
CA PHE A 4 20.32 1.82 -0.40
C PHE A 4 19.13 0.99 0.12
N VAL A 5 18.19 1.58 0.87
CA VAL A 5 17.07 0.84 1.48
C VAL A 5 15.92 0.61 0.49
N PHE A 6 15.78 1.46 -0.53
CA PHE A 6 14.70 1.35 -1.52
C PHE A 6 14.94 0.29 -2.63
N ALA A 7 16.18 -0.12 -2.84
CA ALA A 7 16.52 -1.04 -3.93
C ALA A 7 16.17 -2.50 -3.66
N THR A 8 15.99 -2.89 -2.40
CA THR A 8 15.83 -4.31 -2.01
C THR A 8 14.39 -4.82 -2.21
N VAL A 9 13.41 -3.94 -2.29
CA VAL A 9 11.99 -4.34 -2.47
C VAL A 9 11.64 -4.67 -3.92
N VAL A 10 12.41 -4.15 -4.89
CA VAL A 10 12.11 -4.29 -6.33
C VAL A 10 12.61 -5.60 -6.94
N ILE A 11 13.56 -6.31 -6.31
CA ILE A 11 14.26 -7.47 -6.94
C ILE A 11 13.47 -8.80 -6.82
N LEU A 12 12.39 -8.87 -6.06
CA LEU A 12 11.70 -10.14 -5.77
C LEU A 12 10.55 -10.51 -6.72
N PHE A 13 10.32 -9.76 -7.80
CA PHE A 13 9.22 -10.05 -8.74
C PHE A 13 9.56 -10.97 -9.92
N THR A 14 10.76 -11.52 -9.98
CA THR A 14 11.17 -12.44 -11.07
C THR A 14 11.26 -13.88 -10.57
N GLY A 15 10.14 -14.54 -10.36
CA GLY A 15 10.15 -15.97 -10.06
C GLY A 15 8.75 -16.57 -10.06
N PHE A 16 8.55 -17.54 -10.93
CA PHE A 16 7.39 -18.44 -10.96
C PHE A 16 7.15 -19.04 -9.58
N VAL A 17 6.14 -18.56 -8.86
CA VAL A 17 5.83 -19.03 -7.51
C VAL A 17 4.48 -19.74 -7.50
N THR A 18 4.47 -20.98 -7.07
CA THR A 18 3.24 -21.75 -6.76
C THR A 18 2.41 -20.99 -5.71
N ARG A 19 1.08 -20.99 -5.85
CA ARG A 19 0.13 -20.18 -5.05
C ARG A 19 0.33 -20.23 -3.52
N LEU A 20 0.94 -21.28 -2.98
CA LEU A 20 1.21 -21.39 -1.53
C LEU A 20 2.42 -20.54 -1.11
N CYS A 21 3.49 -20.51 -1.91
CA CYS A 21 4.67 -19.69 -1.64
C CYS A 21 4.37 -18.19 -1.76
N ALA A 22 3.53 -17.78 -2.71
CA ALA A 22 3.16 -16.38 -2.89
C ALA A 22 2.50 -15.75 -1.65
N GLN A 23 1.76 -16.54 -0.88
CA GLN A 23 1.06 -16.04 0.29
C GLN A 23 2.00 -15.77 1.47
N GLU A 24 2.98 -16.67 1.70
CA GLU A 24 4.03 -16.48 2.73
C GLU A 24 4.97 -15.33 2.35
N GLU A 25 5.31 -15.20 1.07
CA GLU A 25 6.16 -14.13 0.55
C GLU A 25 5.50 -12.76 0.69
N ILE A 26 4.21 -12.63 0.36
CA ILE A 26 3.44 -11.40 0.58
C ILE A 26 3.40 -11.02 2.06
N GLU A 27 3.20 -11.97 2.97
CA GLU A 27 3.17 -11.71 4.41
C GLU A 27 4.54 -11.27 4.94
N GLN A 28 5.62 -11.84 4.41
CA GLN A 28 6.98 -11.45 4.78
C GLN A 28 7.33 -10.04 4.28
N ILE A 29 7.01 -9.71 3.04
CA ILE A 29 7.16 -8.36 2.48
C ILE A 29 6.35 -7.35 3.31
N GLN A 30 5.11 -7.64 3.63
CA GLN A 30 4.26 -6.77 4.45
C GLN A 30 4.82 -6.58 5.87
N LYS A 31 5.45 -7.60 6.43
CA LYS A 31 6.07 -7.52 7.77
C LYS A 31 7.31 -6.63 7.80
N GLU A 32 8.21 -6.80 6.83
CA GLU A 32 9.42 -5.97 6.73
C GLU A 32 9.04 -4.50 6.41
N TRP A 33 8.18 -4.30 5.41
CA TRP A 33 7.65 -2.98 5.09
C TRP A 33 6.94 -2.32 6.28
N GLY A 34 6.19 -3.10 7.06
CA GLY A 34 5.49 -2.61 8.24
C GLY A 34 6.42 -2.04 9.30
N LYS A 35 7.64 -2.58 9.46
CA LYS A 35 8.66 -2.05 10.38
C LYS A 35 9.17 -0.69 9.90
N GLU A 36 9.54 -0.58 8.62
CA GLU A 36 10.04 0.67 8.03
C GLU A 36 8.98 1.76 8.05
N LYS A 37 7.75 1.41 7.68
CA LYS A 37 6.60 2.31 7.72
C LYS A 37 6.32 2.82 9.14
N LYS A 38 6.41 1.95 10.15
CA LYS A 38 6.21 2.33 11.54
C LYS A 38 7.29 3.32 12.01
N GLU A 39 8.51 3.15 11.58
CA GLU A 39 9.61 4.08 11.89
C GLU A 39 9.40 5.43 11.19
N LEU A 40 9.01 5.44 9.91
CA LEU A 40 8.65 6.67 9.20
C LEU A 40 7.50 7.40 9.91
N MET A 41 6.48 6.67 10.34
CA MET A 41 5.37 7.22 11.11
C MET A 41 5.83 7.80 12.45
N ARG A 42 6.72 7.13 13.18
CA ARG A 42 7.28 7.61 14.44
C ARG A 42 8.03 8.93 14.27
N LEU A 43 8.91 9.00 13.26
CA LEU A 43 9.67 10.19 12.94
C LEU A 43 8.77 11.34 12.45
N GLY A 44 7.85 11.01 11.54
CA GLY A 44 6.93 11.98 10.95
C GLY A 44 5.97 12.56 11.97
N MET A 45 5.39 11.75 12.84
CA MET A 45 4.46 12.22 13.88
C MET A 45 5.13 13.08 14.94
N GLY A 46 6.33 12.72 15.42
CA GLY A 46 7.08 13.48 16.41
C GLY A 46 6.28 13.71 17.70
N LEU A 47 5.60 12.68 18.19
CA LEU A 47 4.72 12.78 19.37
C LEU A 47 5.52 12.83 20.67
N ASN A 48 5.02 13.58 21.65
CA ASN A 48 5.49 13.48 23.03
C ASN A 48 5.09 12.13 23.66
N ALA A 49 5.63 11.81 24.83
CA ALA A 49 5.39 10.54 25.50
C ALA A 49 3.90 10.27 25.80
N GLY A 50 3.16 11.31 26.26
CA GLY A 50 1.74 11.19 26.59
C GLY A 50 0.85 10.91 25.37
N ASP A 51 1.11 11.58 24.27
CA ASP A 51 0.38 11.37 23.01
C ASP A 51 0.77 10.03 22.35
N SER A 52 2.04 9.62 22.47
CA SER A 52 2.51 8.33 21.96
C SER A 52 1.76 7.15 22.57
N VAL A 53 1.51 7.16 23.87
CA VAL A 53 0.73 6.11 24.57
C VAL A 53 -0.69 5.98 24.01
N LYS A 54 -1.31 7.08 23.59
CA LYS A 54 -2.65 7.09 22.98
C LYS A 54 -2.62 6.71 21.51
N PHE A 55 -1.61 7.13 20.77
CA PHE A 55 -1.49 6.96 19.33
C PHE A 55 -1.23 5.51 18.93
N TRP A 56 -0.19 4.87 19.49
CA TRP A 56 0.29 3.57 19.00
C TRP A 56 -0.73 2.44 19.07
N PRO A 57 -1.58 2.31 20.09
CA PRO A 57 -2.64 1.30 20.08
C PRO A 57 -3.65 1.49 18.94
N VAL A 58 -3.97 2.75 18.58
CA VAL A 58 -4.86 3.07 17.46
C VAL A 58 -4.18 2.78 16.14
N TYR A 59 -2.92 3.22 15.97
CA TYR A 59 -2.11 2.95 14.78
C TYR A 59 -1.95 1.46 14.51
N ASN A 60 -1.66 0.66 15.51
CA ASN A 60 -1.46 -0.78 15.33
C ASN A 60 -2.76 -1.48 14.86
N ARG A 61 -3.94 -1.04 15.30
CA ARG A 61 -5.22 -1.54 14.79
C ARG A 61 -5.44 -1.10 13.34
N TYR A 62 -5.22 0.17 13.04
CA TYR A 62 -5.27 0.69 11.67
C TYR A 62 -4.39 -0.13 10.73
N GLU A 63 -3.13 -0.32 11.09
CA GLU A 63 -2.16 -1.02 10.25
C GLU A 63 -2.56 -2.47 9.97
N LYS A 64 -3.10 -3.17 10.96
CA LYS A 64 -3.62 -4.53 10.79
C LYS A 64 -4.79 -4.60 9.80
N GLU A 65 -5.69 -3.62 9.81
CA GLU A 65 -6.82 -3.56 8.87
C GLU A 65 -6.35 -3.11 7.49
N ARG A 66 -5.43 -2.14 7.42
CA ARG A 66 -4.82 -1.68 6.18
C ARG A 66 -4.07 -2.81 5.44
N GLN A 67 -3.35 -3.66 6.19
CA GLN A 67 -2.63 -4.81 5.61
C GLN A 67 -3.56 -5.78 4.88
N LYS A 68 -4.78 -6.01 5.37
CA LYS A 68 -5.76 -6.85 4.67
C LYS A 68 -6.16 -6.25 3.32
N LEU A 69 -6.39 -4.93 3.27
CA LEU A 69 -6.70 -4.23 2.03
C LEU A 69 -5.50 -4.20 1.07
N GLY A 70 -4.29 -4.05 1.61
CA GLY A 70 -3.04 -4.14 0.84
C GLY A 70 -2.83 -5.53 0.22
N LYS A 71 -3.13 -6.60 0.97
CA LYS A 71 -3.08 -7.98 0.45
C LYS A 71 -4.06 -8.16 -0.71
N GLU A 72 -5.30 -7.69 -0.56
CA GLU A 72 -6.29 -7.74 -1.65
C GLU A 72 -5.81 -6.95 -2.88
N ARG A 73 -5.20 -5.77 -2.70
CA ARG A 73 -4.62 -5.01 -3.81
C ARG A 73 -3.53 -5.79 -4.55
N ILE A 74 -2.64 -6.45 -3.84
CA ILE A 74 -1.58 -7.28 -4.45
C ILE A 74 -2.20 -8.42 -5.27
N LEU A 75 -3.23 -9.10 -4.76
CA LEU A 75 -3.93 -10.16 -5.49
C LEU A 75 -4.63 -9.65 -6.77
N ILE A 76 -5.17 -8.44 -6.76
CA ILE A 76 -5.77 -7.82 -7.96
C ILE A 76 -4.68 -7.52 -9.00
N LEU A 77 -3.53 -7.01 -8.57
CA LEU A 77 -2.41 -6.71 -9.46
C LEU A 77 -1.76 -7.96 -10.03
N ASP A 78 -1.61 -9.00 -9.23
CA ASP A 78 -1.13 -10.31 -9.67
C ASP A 78 -2.06 -10.91 -10.73
N ASP A 79 -3.38 -10.85 -10.48
CA ASP A 79 -4.41 -11.29 -11.42
C ASP A 79 -4.35 -10.50 -12.75
N TYR A 80 -4.08 -9.18 -12.70
CA TYR A 80 -3.84 -8.36 -13.89
C TYR A 80 -2.59 -8.80 -14.66
N VAL A 81 -1.45 -8.94 -13.99
CA VAL A 81 -0.18 -9.34 -14.61
C VAL A 81 -0.28 -10.72 -15.29
N ASN A 82 -1.03 -11.64 -14.67
CA ASN A 82 -1.23 -12.98 -15.23
C ASN A 82 -2.14 -13.02 -16.47
N HIS A 83 -2.93 -11.97 -16.73
CA HIS A 83 -3.90 -11.93 -17.83
C HIS A 83 -3.69 -10.79 -18.82
N TYR A 84 -2.72 -9.88 -18.59
CA TYR A 84 -2.65 -8.64 -19.37
C TYR A 84 -2.40 -8.86 -20.88
N ALA A 85 -1.66 -9.94 -21.25
CA ALA A 85 -1.36 -10.25 -22.64
C ALA A 85 -2.60 -10.68 -23.46
N GLU A 86 -3.62 -11.24 -22.80
CA GLU A 86 -4.88 -11.70 -23.38
C GLU A 86 -6.08 -11.12 -22.61
N LEU A 87 -5.99 -9.84 -22.23
CA LEU A 87 -6.97 -9.18 -21.37
C LEU A 87 -8.30 -8.97 -22.10
N SER A 88 -9.31 -9.77 -21.75
CA SER A 88 -10.66 -9.58 -22.26
C SER A 88 -11.36 -8.37 -21.62
N ASN A 89 -12.34 -7.77 -22.33
CA ASN A 89 -13.16 -6.67 -21.80
C ASN A 89 -13.83 -7.05 -20.46
N ALA A 90 -14.34 -8.28 -20.34
CA ALA A 90 -14.98 -8.75 -19.10
C ALA A 90 -13.97 -8.84 -17.94
N LYS A 91 -12.74 -9.31 -18.20
CA LYS A 91 -11.69 -9.39 -17.16
C LYS A 91 -11.19 -8.00 -16.77
N ALA A 92 -11.03 -7.10 -17.73
CA ALA A 92 -10.67 -5.72 -17.46
C ALA A 92 -11.72 -5.02 -16.56
N ASP A 93 -13.01 -5.19 -16.88
CA ASP A 93 -14.11 -4.63 -16.07
C ASP A 93 -14.13 -5.23 -14.65
N GLU A 94 -13.97 -6.54 -14.51
CA GLU A 94 -13.86 -7.21 -13.19
C GLU A 94 -12.73 -6.61 -12.35
N LEU A 95 -11.52 -6.50 -12.91
CA LEU A 95 -10.34 -6.01 -12.21
C LEU A 95 -10.52 -4.56 -11.77
N ILE A 96 -11.01 -3.68 -12.65
CA ILE A 96 -11.28 -2.28 -12.33
C ILE A 96 -12.33 -2.14 -11.22
N ASN A 97 -13.39 -2.90 -11.26
CA ASN A 97 -14.42 -2.89 -10.20
C ASN A 97 -13.85 -3.35 -8.85
N ARG A 98 -12.96 -4.33 -8.83
CA ARG A 98 -12.25 -4.76 -7.62
C ARG A 98 -11.32 -3.65 -7.10
N ILE A 99 -10.63 -2.93 -7.99
CA ILE A 99 -9.80 -1.77 -7.63
C ILE A 99 -10.66 -0.69 -6.97
N PHE A 100 -11.77 -0.28 -7.58
CA PHE A 100 -12.67 0.73 -7.01
C PHE A 100 -13.21 0.34 -5.64
N LYS A 101 -13.60 -0.92 -5.47
CA LYS A 101 -14.05 -1.45 -4.17
C LYS A 101 -12.95 -1.39 -3.12
N ASN A 102 -11.72 -1.75 -3.47
CA ASN A 102 -10.58 -1.70 -2.58
C ASN A 102 -10.23 -0.25 -2.20
N ASP A 103 -10.23 0.70 -3.17
CA ASP A 103 -9.98 2.12 -2.91
C ASP A 103 -11.05 2.75 -2.01
N ALA A 104 -12.32 2.42 -2.23
CA ALA A 104 -13.41 2.87 -1.37
C ALA A 104 -13.26 2.34 0.08
N ALA A 105 -12.85 1.08 0.24
CA ALA A 105 -12.58 0.48 1.55
C ALA A 105 -11.39 1.16 2.25
N HIS A 106 -10.33 1.50 1.52
CA HIS A 106 -9.20 2.27 2.04
C HIS A 106 -9.61 3.67 2.52
N SER A 107 -10.39 4.38 1.70
CA SER A 107 -10.90 5.71 2.06
C SER A 107 -11.77 5.66 3.32
N LYS A 108 -12.66 4.69 3.42
CA LYS A 108 -13.50 4.47 4.62
C LYS A 108 -12.67 4.18 5.85
N LEU A 109 -11.65 3.33 5.73
CA LEU A 109 -10.72 3.02 6.82
C LEU A 109 -9.99 4.28 7.31
N GLN A 110 -9.47 5.10 6.41
CA GLN A 110 -8.81 6.36 6.74
C GLN A 110 -9.75 7.33 7.48
N GLN A 111 -10.99 7.49 7.03
CA GLN A 111 -12.00 8.33 7.69
C GLN A 111 -12.32 7.86 9.10
N GLN A 112 -12.48 6.54 9.30
CA GLN A 112 -12.72 5.94 10.60
C GLN A 112 -11.58 6.22 11.58
N TYR A 113 -10.33 6.01 11.14
CA TYR A 113 -9.17 6.20 12.00
C TYR A 113 -8.78 7.67 12.20
N TYR A 114 -9.10 8.55 11.23
CA TYR A 114 -9.05 9.99 11.45
C TYR A 114 -9.95 10.40 12.63
N THR A 115 -11.19 9.94 12.63
CA THR A 115 -12.15 10.25 13.71
C THR A 115 -11.67 9.70 15.05
N THR A 116 -11.16 8.47 15.07
CA THR A 116 -10.61 7.83 16.28
C THR A 116 -9.41 8.61 16.82
N LEU A 117 -8.45 8.97 15.96
CA LEU A 117 -7.26 9.73 16.36
C LEU A 117 -7.59 11.18 16.76
N LYS A 118 -8.55 11.80 16.08
CA LYS A 118 -9.05 13.13 16.46
C LYS A 118 -9.58 13.15 17.89
N THR A 119 -10.29 12.11 18.30
CA THR A 119 -10.80 11.96 19.66
C THR A 119 -9.70 11.63 20.66
N ALA A 120 -8.77 10.75 20.32
CA ALA A 120 -7.69 10.31 21.21
C ALA A 120 -6.62 11.38 21.43
N LEU A 121 -6.36 12.23 20.42
CA LEU A 121 -5.34 13.27 20.41
C LEU A 121 -5.97 14.65 20.16
N ASN A 122 -6.02 15.05 18.89
CA ASN A 122 -6.68 16.26 18.38
C ASN A 122 -6.74 16.22 16.85
N ALA A 123 -7.47 17.16 16.23
CA ALA A 123 -7.66 17.23 14.78
C ALA A 123 -6.34 17.44 14.02
N LYS A 124 -5.41 18.26 14.54
CA LYS A 124 -4.13 18.55 13.89
C LYS A 124 -3.24 17.31 13.82
N GLN A 125 -3.15 16.53 14.89
CA GLN A 125 -2.38 15.29 14.92
C GLN A 125 -3.03 14.19 14.06
N ALA A 126 -4.35 14.08 14.06
CA ALA A 126 -5.08 13.16 13.20
C ALA A 126 -4.89 13.50 11.70
N ALA A 127 -4.93 14.79 11.34
CA ALA A 127 -4.66 15.23 9.97
C ALA A 127 -3.20 14.96 9.56
N LYS A 128 -2.24 15.18 10.46
CA LYS A 128 -0.82 14.88 10.22
C LYS A 128 -0.60 13.39 9.96
N PHE A 129 -1.26 12.52 10.73
CA PHE A 129 -1.25 11.08 10.48
C PHE A 129 -1.71 10.75 9.05
N LEU A 130 -2.88 11.27 8.61
CA LEU A 130 -3.37 11.03 7.25
C LEU A 130 -2.44 11.59 6.18
N GLN A 131 -1.81 12.72 6.42
CA GLN A 131 -0.86 13.32 5.48
C GLN A 131 0.36 12.41 5.28
N ILE A 132 0.91 11.84 6.36
CA ILE A 132 2.02 10.88 6.29
C ILE A 132 1.58 9.60 5.58
N GLU A 133 0.41 9.05 5.92
CA GLU A 133 -0.16 7.87 5.25
C GLU A 133 -0.35 8.10 3.74
N SER A 134 -0.90 9.24 3.34
CA SER A 134 -1.09 9.60 1.93
C SER A 134 0.24 9.69 1.19
N TYR A 135 1.25 10.31 1.79
CA TYR A 135 2.60 10.37 1.21
C TYR A 135 3.19 8.98 0.99
N ILE A 136 3.17 8.13 2.02
CA ILE A 136 3.70 6.75 1.92
C ILE A 136 2.96 5.96 0.84
N ASN A 137 1.62 6.03 0.83
CA ASN A 137 0.80 5.34 -0.17
C ASN A 137 1.06 5.83 -1.60
N SER A 138 1.29 7.13 -1.80
CA SER A 138 1.64 7.70 -3.11
C SER A 138 2.97 7.16 -3.61
N VAL A 139 4.00 7.08 -2.75
CA VAL A 139 5.30 6.51 -3.11
C VAL A 139 5.16 5.05 -3.54
N ILE A 140 4.45 4.23 -2.74
CA ILE A 140 4.22 2.81 -3.06
C ILE A 140 3.48 2.68 -4.38
N LYS A 141 2.39 3.44 -4.56
CA LYS A 141 1.58 3.40 -5.78
C LYS A 141 2.41 3.74 -7.02
N THR A 142 3.27 4.76 -6.94
CA THR A 142 4.17 5.15 -8.02
C THR A 142 5.14 4.03 -8.36
N LEU A 143 5.79 3.43 -7.36
CA LEU A 143 6.74 2.33 -7.57
C LEU A 143 6.06 1.12 -8.23
N ILE A 144 4.87 0.74 -7.77
CA ILE A 144 4.10 -0.35 -8.37
C ILE A 144 3.74 -0.03 -9.83
N GLN A 145 3.27 1.19 -10.12
CA GLN A 145 2.89 1.59 -11.47
C GLN A 145 4.05 1.58 -12.46
N GLN A 146 5.28 1.81 -12.00
CA GLN A 146 6.48 1.75 -12.85
C GLN A 146 6.80 0.33 -13.32
N GLU A 147 6.39 -0.68 -12.55
CA GLU A 147 6.66 -2.09 -12.83
C GLU A 147 5.51 -2.80 -13.57
N LEU A 148 4.29 -2.22 -13.55
CA LEU A 148 3.15 -2.84 -14.20
C LEU A 148 3.19 -2.63 -15.72
N PRO A 149 2.87 -3.67 -16.53
CA PRO A 149 2.67 -3.50 -17.97
C PRO A 149 1.44 -2.62 -18.23
N TYR A 150 1.48 -1.85 -19.30
CA TYR A 150 0.33 -1.09 -19.77
C TYR A 150 -0.52 -1.89 -20.76
N ILE A 151 -1.81 -1.59 -20.80
CA ILE A 151 -2.73 -2.17 -21.79
C ILE A 151 -2.40 -1.57 -23.16
N ASP A 152 -2.22 -2.43 -24.16
CA ASP A 152 -2.00 -2.07 -25.56
C ASP A 152 -0.83 -1.08 -25.82
N GLU A 153 -1.11 -0.02 -26.56
CA GLU A 153 -0.09 0.91 -27.10
C GLU A 153 0.62 1.78 -26.05
N LEU A 154 0.14 1.84 -24.80
CA LEU A 154 0.80 2.61 -23.74
C LEU A 154 2.21 2.10 -23.40
N GLU A 155 2.55 0.85 -23.75
CA GLU A 155 3.91 0.35 -23.59
C GLU A 155 4.92 1.10 -24.47
N HIS A 156 4.51 1.58 -25.65
CA HIS A 156 5.37 2.39 -26.51
C HIS A 156 5.71 3.73 -25.89
N MET A 157 4.73 4.38 -25.25
CA MET A 157 4.93 5.66 -24.56
C MET A 157 5.89 5.56 -23.37
N LYS A 158 5.88 4.42 -22.65
CA LYS A 158 6.77 4.19 -21.49
C LYS A 158 8.25 4.12 -21.91
N LYS A 159 8.53 3.69 -23.14
CA LYS A 159 9.91 3.59 -23.68
C LYS A 159 10.46 4.93 -24.19
N GLU A 160 9.59 5.90 -24.43
CA GLU A 160 9.95 7.21 -24.98
C GLU A 160 10.09 8.31 -23.92
N MET A 161 9.64 8.06 -22.67
CA MET A 161 9.79 8.93 -21.50
C MET A 161 11.01 8.57 -20.67
#